data_d38803c3a98e2c58dbd3ea61ad32a610
#
_entry.id   d38803c3a98e2c58dbd3ea61ad32a610
#
_cell.length_a   1.000
_cell.length_b   1.000
_cell.length_c   1.000
_cell.angle_alpha   90.00
_cell.angle_beta   90.00
_cell.angle_gamma   90.00
#
_symmetry.space_group_name_H-M   'P 1'
#
loop_
_entity.id
_entity.type
_entity.pdbx_description
1 polymer ?
#
loop_
_entity_poly.entity_id
_entity_poly.type
_entity_poly.pdbx_seq_one_letter_code
_entity_poly.pdbx_strand_id
1 'polypeptide(L)'
;MIYFDSDYMAGAHPKVMERLLETNYEQTTGYGTDAYTAKAVTLIREACGTPDARVHLLVGGTQTNATVIDGILARHEGVLAAESGHINVHESGAIEATGHKVLTLPSYQGKVSACDVRNFIKDFYSDETYEHMVAPGMLYISFPTEYGTVYSLEELEDISAACHEADIPLFIDGARLGFGLPASDVTLKDIARLADVFYIGGTKVGALFGEAVVITNPDLLKHFTPLVKQHGALLA
;
A
#
# COMPACT_ATOMS: atom_id res chain seq x y z
N MET A 1 -9.93 -16.65 -25.92
CA MET A 1 -8.78 -15.79 -26.25
C MET A 1 -8.24 -15.28 -24.93
N ILE A 2 -6.93 -15.32 -24.72
CA ILE A 2 -6.28 -14.78 -23.51
C ILE A 2 -5.65 -13.46 -23.93
N TYR A 3 -5.94 -12.39 -23.20
CA TYR A 3 -5.42 -11.05 -23.44
C TYR A 3 -4.27 -10.79 -22.46
N PHE A 4 -3.20 -10.17 -22.93
CA PHE A 4 -2.02 -9.76 -22.16
C PHE A 4 -1.79 -8.25 -22.19
N ASP A 5 -2.82 -7.47 -22.55
CA ASP A 5 -2.73 -6.02 -22.64
C ASP A 5 -2.70 -5.36 -21.26
N SER A 6 -3.42 -5.97 -20.28
CA SER A 6 -3.54 -5.46 -18.92
C SER A 6 -4.07 -6.54 -17.99
N ASP A 7 -3.71 -6.47 -16.71
CA ASP A 7 -4.11 -7.45 -15.68
C ASP A 7 -5.38 -7.07 -14.90
N TYR A 8 -6.09 -6.02 -15.33
CA TYR A 8 -7.37 -5.56 -14.74
C TYR A 8 -8.54 -5.57 -15.74
N MET A 9 -8.47 -6.39 -16.80
CA MET A 9 -9.53 -6.50 -17.82
C MET A 9 -10.64 -7.49 -17.44
N ALA A 10 -10.37 -8.41 -16.50
CA ALA A 10 -11.34 -9.39 -16.05
C ALA A 10 -12.23 -8.83 -14.93
N GLY A 11 -13.48 -9.25 -14.90
CA GLY A 11 -14.39 -8.95 -13.80
C GLY A 11 -14.13 -9.80 -12.57
N ALA A 12 -15.09 -9.82 -11.64
CA ALA A 12 -14.98 -10.59 -10.42
C ALA A 12 -14.99 -12.11 -10.65
N HIS A 13 -14.38 -12.84 -9.73
CA HIS A 13 -14.52 -14.28 -9.67
C HIS A 13 -16.02 -14.68 -9.57
N PRO A 14 -16.52 -15.72 -10.26
CA PRO A 14 -17.94 -16.08 -10.28
C PRO A 14 -18.58 -16.17 -8.90
N LYS A 15 -17.91 -16.76 -7.90
CA LYS A 15 -18.41 -16.84 -6.53
C LYS A 15 -18.61 -15.49 -5.84
N VAL A 16 -17.84 -14.45 -6.23
CA VAL A 16 -18.04 -13.08 -5.73
C VAL A 16 -19.32 -12.52 -6.32
N MET A 17 -19.57 -12.72 -7.63
CA MET A 17 -20.78 -12.28 -8.31
C MET A 17 -22.02 -13.00 -7.78
N GLU A 18 -21.97 -14.32 -7.56
CA GLU A 18 -23.03 -15.10 -6.93
C GLU A 18 -23.40 -14.50 -5.56
N ARG A 19 -22.38 -14.24 -4.74
CA ARG A 19 -22.60 -13.68 -3.40
C ARG A 19 -23.18 -12.27 -3.43
N LEU A 20 -22.74 -11.42 -4.36
CA LEU A 20 -23.34 -10.08 -4.57
C LEU A 20 -24.81 -10.17 -4.97
N LEU A 21 -25.17 -11.10 -5.85
CA LEU A 21 -26.57 -11.32 -6.24
C LEU A 21 -27.44 -11.82 -5.07
N GLU A 22 -26.92 -12.75 -4.27
CA GLU A 22 -27.63 -13.29 -3.09
C GLU A 22 -27.93 -12.19 -2.06
N THR A 23 -27.00 -11.27 -1.85
CA THR A 23 -27.09 -10.24 -0.79
C THR A 23 -27.63 -8.90 -1.28
N ASN A 24 -27.92 -8.75 -2.58
CA ASN A 24 -28.28 -7.48 -3.21
C ASN A 24 -29.48 -6.76 -2.58
N TYR A 25 -30.40 -7.51 -1.99
CA TYR A 25 -31.60 -6.94 -1.36
C TYR A 25 -31.51 -6.87 0.17
N GLU A 26 -30.38 -7.24 0.75
CA GLU A 26 -30.15 -7.09 2.17
C GLU A 26 -29.93 -5.62 2.53
N GLN A 27 -30.57 -5.15 3.58
CA GLN A 27 -30.34 -3.79 4.09
C GLN A 27 -29.25 -3.85 5.14
N THR A 28 -28.14 -3.19 4.86
CA THR A 28 -26.98 -3.12 5.75
C THR A 28 -26.65 -1.67 6.10
N THR A 29 -25.94 -1.46 7.20
CA THR A 29 -25.36 -0.16 7.51
C THR A 29 -24.21 0.13 6.53
N GLY A 30 -24.04 1.41 6.14
CA GLY A 30 -22.94 1.84 5.27
C GLY A 30 -21.67 2.22 6.02
N TYR A 31 -20.75 2.77 5.30
CA TYR A 31 -19.49 3.35 5.82
C TYR A 31 -18.58 2.36 6.57
N GLY A 32 -18.61 1.09 6.16
CA GLY A 32 -17.79 0.04 6.75
C GLY A 32 -18.22 -0.42 8.15
N THR A 33 -19.45 -0.15 8.55
CA THR A 33 -19.99 -0.55 9.88
C THR A 33 -20.91 -1.77 9.81
N ASP A 34 -21.00 -2.41 8.66
CA ASP A 34 -21.81 -3.59 8.40
C ASP A 34 -21.14 -4.90 8.83
N ALA A 35 -21.93 -5.97 8.93
CA ALA A 35 -21.46 -7.28 9.36
C ALA A 35 -20.50 -7.95 8.36
N TYR A 36 -20.60 -7.65 7.07
CA TYR A 36 -19.72 -8.18 6.04
C TYR A 36 -18.31 -7.58 6.17
N THR A 37 -18.24 -6.25 6.36
CA THR A 37 -16.99 -5.54 6.65
C THR A 37 -16.35 -6.06 7.93
N ALA A 38 -17.10 -6.21 9.02
CA ALA A 38 -16.60 -6.75 10.29
C ALA A 38 -16.00 -8.16 10.13
N LYS A 39 -16.68 -9.02 9.36
CA LYS A 39 -16.19 -10.37 9.05
C LYS A 39 -14.93 -10.33 8.18
N ALA A 40 -14.88 -9.47 7.16
CA ALA A 40 -13.72 -9.31 6.31
C ALA A 40 -12.49 -8.84 7.11
N VAL A 41 -12.67 -7.85 7.98
CA VAL A 41 -11.61 -7.37 8.90
C VAL A 41 -11.06 -8.50 9.77
N THR A 42 -11.94 -9.33 10.35
CA THR A 42 -11.53 -10.48 11.17
C THR A 42 -10.69 -11.46 10.36
N LEU A 43 -11.15 -11.85 9.17
CA LEU A 43 -10.43 -12.81 8.31
C LEU A 43 -9.08 -12.26 7.84
N ILE A 44 -8.99 -10.96 7.53
CA ILE A 44 -7.72 -10.31 7.14
C ILE A 44 -6.75 -10.32 8.32
N ARG A 45 -7.19 -9.95 9.51
CA ARG A 45 -6.34 -9.98 10.73
C ARG A 45 -5.81 -11.38 11.03
N GLU A 46 -6.67 -12.41 10.90
CA GLU A 46 -6.28 -13.81 11.07
C GLU A 46 -5.23 -14.23 10.03
N ALA A 47 -5.45 -13.90 8.75
CA ALA A 47 -4.53 -14.22 7.67
C ALA A 47 -3.16 -13.53 7.85
N CYS A 48 -3.16 -12.28 8.30
CA CYS A 48 -1.96 -11.52 8.59
C CYS A 48 -1.26 -11.92 9.91
N GLY A 49 -1.96 -12.63 10.80
CA GLY A 49 -1.45 -12.93 12.14
C GLY A 49 -1.33 -11.69 13.05
N THR A 50 -2.08 -10.63 12.77
CA THR A 50 -2.05 -9.33 13.48
C THR A 50 -3.43 -8.97 14.00
N PRO A 51 -3.84 -9.48 15.19
CA PRO A 51 -5.20 -9.30 15.71
C PRO A 51 -5.57 -7.84 15.95
N ASP A 52 -4.59 -6.99 16.24
CA ASP A 52 -4.79 -5.59 16.60
C ASP A 52 -4.65 -4.63 15.40
N ALA A 53 -4.27 -5.12 14.22
CA ALA A 53 -4.14 -4.27 13.04
C ALA A 53 -5.47 -3.59 12.69
N ARG A 54 -5.41 -2.33 12.29
CA ARG A 54 -6.57 -1.63 11.74
C ARG A 54 -6.68 -1.92 10.26
N VAL A 55 -7.89 -2.26 9.82
CA VAL A 55 -8.17 -2.62 8.43
C VAL A 55 -9.25 -1.70 7.89
N HIS A 56 -8.99 -1.08 6.73
CA HIS A 56 -9.92 -0.21 6.02
C HIS A 56 -10.06 -0.68 4.57
N LEU A 57 -11.28 -0.70 4.06
CA LEU A 57 -11.58 -1.08 2.68
C LEU A 57 -11.76 0.19 1.86
N LEU A 58 -10.90 0.39 0.85
CA LEU A 58 -10.91 1.51 -0.08
C LEU A 58 -11.26 1.02 -1.49
N VAL A 59 -11.41 1.93 -2.45
CA VAL A 59 -12.01 1.63 -3.75
C VAL A 59 -10.99 1.18 -4.79
N GLY A 60 -9.79 1.75 -4.81
CA GLY A 60 -8.78 1.45 -5.81
C GLY A 60 -7.38 1.90 -5.42
N GLY A 61 -6.34 1.36 -6.11
CA GLY A 61 -4.93 1.51 -5.74
C GLY A 61 -4.45 2.95 -5.67
N THR A 62 -4.64 3.75 -6.72
CA THR A 62 -4.23 5.17 -6.76
C THR A 62 -4.87 5.98 -5.62
N GLN A 63 -6.17 5.78 -5.36
CA GLN A 63 -6.85 6.42 -4.24
C GLN A 63 -6.28 5.97 -2.90
N THR A 64 -5.96 4.69 -2.77
CA THR A 64 -5.34 4.11 -1.58
C THR A 64 -3.97 4.73 -1.32
N ASN A 65 -3.12 4.78 -2.35
CA ASN A 65 -1.78 5.36 -2.25
C ASN A 65 -1.85 6.84 -1.83
N ALA A 66 -2.68 7.63 -2.50
CA ALA A 66 -2.87 9.05 -2.15
C ALA A 66 -3.38 9.23 -0.71
N THR A 67 -4.36 8.43 -0.28
CA THR A 67 -4.95 8.55 1.07
C THR A 67 -3.97 8.15 2.17
N VAL A 68 -3.20 7.07 1.97
CA VAL A 68 -2.21 6.59 2.96
C VAL A 68 -1.05 7.57 3.06
N ILE A 69 -0.50 8.00 1.93
CA ILE A 69 0.66 8.90 1.89
C ILE A 69 0.31 10.27 2.49
N ASP A 70 -0.82 10.87 2.07
CA ASP A 70 -1.32 12.14 2.64
C ASP A 70 -1.58 12.05 4.15
N GLY A 71 -2.01 10.88 4.62
CA GLY A 71 -2.29 10.67 6.03
C GLY A 71 -1.07 10.45 6.92
N ILE A 72 0.03 10.01 6.35
CA ILE A 72 1.27 9.71 7.10
C ILE A 72 2.20 10.91 7.09
N LEU A 73 2.40 11.54 5.93
CA LEU A 73 3.41 12.57 5.74
C LEU A 73 3.01 13.91 6.37
N ALA A 74 3.97 14.56 6.99
CA ALA A 74 3.86 15.97 7.33
C ALA A 74 4.05 16.83 6.06
N ARG A 75 3.53 18.07 6.06
CA ARG A 75 3.51 18.95 4.87
C ARG A 75 4.86 19.21 4.20
N HIS A 76 5.95 19.08 4.92
CA HIS A 76 7.32 19.29 4.44
C HIS A 76 8.01 17.99 4.02
N GLU A 77 7.31 16.87 4.12
CA GLU A 77 7.84 15.55 3.82
C GLU A 77 7.40 15.05 2.45
N GLY A 78 8.23 14.17 1.90
CA GLY A 78 8.00 13.44 0.67
C GLY A 78 8.12 11.93 0.87
N VAL A 79 7.62 11.18 -0.10
CA VAL A 79 7.68 9.72 -0.11
C VAL A 79 8.84 9.24 -0.98
N LEU A 80 9.72 8.40 -0.41
CA LEU A 80 10.75 7.69 -1.17
C LEU A 80 10.10 6.58 -1.99
N ALA A 81 10.47 6.43 -3.26
CA ALA A 81 10.00 5.35 -4.13
C ALA A 81 11.03 5.02 -5.21
N ALA A 82 10.97 3.82 -5.78
CA ALA A 82 11.73 3.50 -6.98
C ALA A 82 11.42 4.49 -8.11
N GLU A 83 12.39 4.78 -8.99
CA GLU A 83 12.15 5.59 -10.19
C GLU A 83 11.00 5.06 -11.04
N SER A 84 10.83 3.73 -11.10
CA SER A 84 9.73 3.03 -11.78
C SER A 84 8.49 2.86 -10.93
N GLY A 85 8.50 3.30 -9.66
CA GLY A 85 7.39 3.13 -8.72
C GLY A 85 6.08 3.69 -9.26
N HIS A 86 4.98 2.98 -9.04
CA HIS A 86 3.68 3.31 -9.62
C HIS A 86 3.24 4.74 -9.30
N ILE A 87 3.47 5.21 -8.08
CA ILE A 87 3.15 6.56 -7.62
C ILE A 87 3.97 7.65 -8.35
N ASN A 88 5.17 7.30 -8.85
CA ASN A 88 6.00 8.23 -9.61
C ASN A 88 5.61 8.31 -11.09
N VAL A 89 5.16 7.19 -11.69
CA VAL A 89 5.07 7.06 -13.15
C VAL A 89 3.62 6.97 -13.66
N HIS A 90 2.72 6.31 -12.93
CA HIS A 90 1.42 5.88 -13.46
C HIS A 90 0.19 6.40 -12.71
N GLU A 91 0.33 7.40 -11.83
CA GLU A 91 -0.79 7.94 -11.05
C GLU A 91 -1.14 9.40 -11.37
N SER A 92 -0.64 9.91 -12.51
CA SER A 92 -0.98 11.25 -13.01
C SER A 92 -0.75 12.39 -12.00
N GLY A 93 0.28 12.26 -11.15
CA GLY A 93 0.57 13.25 -10.11
C GLY A 93 -0.40 13.21 -8.92
N ALA A 94 -0.99 12.06 -8.61
CA ALA A 94 -1.94 11.93 -7.50
C ALA A 94 -1.30 12.25 -6.14
N ILE A 95 -0.02 11.92 -5.95
CA ILE A 95 0.71 12.22 -4.72
C ILE A 95 1.02 13.72 -4.64
N GLU A 96 1.49 14.31 -5.74
CA GLU A 96 1.77 15.74 -5.82
C GLU A 96 0.50 16.57 -5.61
N ALA A 97 -0.66 16.07 -6.03
CA ALA A 97 -1.96 16.71 -5.81
C ALA A 97 -2.36 16.76 -4.32
N THR A 98 -1.82 15.88 -3.48
CA THR A 98 -1.99 15.95 -2.01
C THR A 98 -1.03 16.97 -1.35
N GLY A 99 -0.07 17.49 -2.12
CA GLY A 99 0.93 18.46 -1.65
C GLY A 99 2.28 17.82 -1.28
N HIS A 100 2.46 16.52 -1.50
CA HIS A 100 3.69 15.80 -1.22
C HIS A 100 4.51 15.55 -2.48
N LYS A 101 5.81 15.40 -2.31
CA LYS A 101 6.74 15.12 -3.40
C LYS A 101 7.12 13.64 -3.39
N VAL A 102 7.18 13.03 -4.58
CA VAL A 102 7.84 11.74 -4.75
C VAL A 102 9.35 11.98 -4.85
N LEU A 103 10.12 11.35 -3.96
CA LEU A 103 11.57 11.38 -3.91
C LEU A 103 12.08 10.05 -4.49
N THR A 104 12.68 10.09 -5.67
CA THR A 104 13.05 8.87 -6.37
C THR A 104 14.38 8.28 -5.90
N LEU A 105 14.41 6.97 -5.74
CA LEU A 105 15.59 6.17 -5.49
C LEU A 105 16.00 5.40 -6.75
N PRO A 106 17.30 5.17 -6.97
CA PRO A 106 17.76 4.21 -7.97
C PRO A 106 17.09 2.85 -7.75
N SER A 107 16.82 2.15 -8.84
CA SER A 107 16.22 0.83 -8.74
C SER A 107 16.81 -0.14 -9.75
N TYR A 108 16.89 -1.40 -9.37
CA TYR A 108 17.25 -2.48 -10.26
C TYR A 108 16.06 -3.42 -10.48
N GLN A 109 15.62 -3.52 -11.73
CA GLN A 109 14.38 -4.29 -12.06
C GLN A 109 13.17 -3.89 -11.23
N GLY A 110 13.03 -2.60 -10.92
CA GLY A 110 11.94 -2.06 -10.12
C GLY A 110 12.11 -2.18 -8.61
N LYS A 111 13.15 -2.87 -8.12
CA LYS A 111 13.44 -2.99 -6.68
C LYS A 111 14.41 -1.91 -6.23
N VAL A 112 14.12 -1.29 -5.09
CA VAL A 112 15.08 -0.50 -4.32
C VAL A 112 15.81 -1.42 -3.34
N SER A 113 17.03 -1.06 -2.95
CA SER A 113 17.76 -1.80 -1.93
C SER A 113 17.80 -1.03 -0.61
N ALA A 114 17.99 -1.74 0.49
CA ALA A 114 18.22 -1.11 1.80
C ALA A 114 19.44 -0.16 1.78
N CYS A 115 20.46 -0.48 0.96
CA CYS A 115 21.62 0.37 0.78
C CYS A 115 21.24 1.71 0.13
N ASP A 116 20.37 1.71 -0.89
CA ASP A 116 19.90 2.94 -1.54
C ASP A 116 19.12 3.82 -0.57
N VAL A 117 18.28 3.22 0.27
CA VAL A 117 17.55 3.94 1.33
C VAL A 117 18.53 4.58 2.31
N ARG A 118 19.47 3.81 2.88
CA ARG A 118 20.47 4.32 3.82
C ARG A 118 21.32 5.42 3.22
N ASN A 119 21.75 5.26 1.97
CA ASN A 119 22.55 6.27 1.28
C ASN A 119 21.77 7.56 1.08
N PHE A 120 20.51 7.49 0.63
CA PHE A 120 19.68 8.67 0.46
C PHE A 120 19.50 9.43 1.77
N ILE A 121 19.17 8.73 2.87
CA ILE A 121 19.00 9.32 4.20
C ILE A 121 20.31 9.97 4.69
N LYS A 122 21.42 9.27 4.53
CA LYS A 122 22.74 9.79 4.92
C LYS A 122 23.10 11.04 4.11
N ASP A 123 22.92 11.00 2.79
CA ASP A 123 23.27 12.13 1.91
C ASP A 123 22.37 13.33 2.21
N PHE A 124 21.08 13.12 2.44
CA PHE A 124 20.13 14.16 2.82
C PHE A 124 20.59 14.89 4.11
N TYR A 125 20.86 14.16 5.19
CA TYR A 125 21.25 14.79 6.47
C TYR A 125 22.72 15.25 6.50
N SER A 126 23.53 14.92 5.49
CA SER A 126 24.89 15.43 5.34
C SER A 126 24.95 16.78 4.62
N ASP A 127 23.86 17.20 3.98
CA ASP A 127 23.76 18.52 3.33
C ASP A 127 23.53 19.58 4.41
N GLU A 128 24.37 20.61 4.45
CA GLU A 128 24.25 21.71 5.43
C GLU A 128 22.93 22.51 5.27
N THR A 129 22.25 22.34 4.14
CA THR A 129 21.00 23.04 3.81
C THR A 129 19.78 22.12 3.83
N TYR A 130 19.87 20.91 4.40
CA TYR A 130 18.79 19.93 4.39
C TYR A 130 17.45 20.47 4.93
N GLU A 131 17.46 21.44 5.86
CA GLU A 131 16.26 22.09 6.39
C GLU A 131 15.48 22.90 5.33
N HIS A 132 16.09 23.20 4.16
CA HIS A 132 15.44 23.84 3.02
C HIS A 132 14.91 22.84 1.98
N MET A 133 15.13 21.54 2.19
CA MET A 133 14.76 20.48 1.27
C MET A 133 13.50 19.76 1.74
N VAL A 134 12.84 19.04 0.82
CA VAL A 134 11.75 18.14 1.19
C VAL A 134 12.32 16.94 1.92
N ALA A 135 11.92 16.75 3.18
CA ALA A 135 12.43 15.67 4.02
C ALA A 135 11.86 14.31 3.61
N PRO A 136 12.65 13.23 3.63
CA PRO A 136 12.13 11.87 3.44
C PRO A 136 11.29 11.46 4.66
N GLY A 137 9.98 11.22 4.46
CA GLY A 137 9.03 10.92 5.55
C GLY A 137 8.49 9.49 5.52
N MET A 138 8.68 8.74 4.44
CA MET A 138 8.32 7.32 4.33
C MET A 138 8.97 6.67 3.12
N LEU A 139 9.04 5.34 3.12
CA LEU A 139 9.37 4.54 1.94
C LEU A 139 8.13 3.84 1.41
N TYR A 140 7.90 3.96 0.09
CA TYR A 140 6.92 3.19 -0.66
C TYR A 140 7.61 2.18 -1.57
N ILE A 141 7.16 0.93 -1.55
CA ILE A 141 7.57 -0.10 -2.50
C ILE A 141 6.35 -0.88 -3.00
N SER A 142 6.38 -1.37 -4.24
CA SER A 142 5.37 -2.27 -4.79
C SER A 142 5.78 -3.73 -4.64
N PHE A 143 4.83 -4.61 -4.26
CA PHE A 143 5.06 -6.05 -4.17
C PHE A 143 3.92 -6.85 -4.85
N PRO A 144 4.18 -7.50 -5.98
CA PRO A 144 5.35 -7.41 -6.88
C PRO A 144 5.59 -5.99 -7.41
N THR A 145 6.81 -5.75 -7.91
CA THR A 145 7.15 -4.49 -8.57
C THR A 145 6.39 -4.33 -9.89
N GLU A 146 6.46 -3.16 -10.50
CA GLU A 146 5.86 -2.84 -11.79
C GLU A 146 6.43 -3.71 -12.93
N TYR A 147 7.62 -4.27 -12.76
CA TYR A 147 8.25 -5.23 -13.70
C TYR A 147 7.94 -6.69 -13.40
N GLY A 148 7.12 -6.96 -12.36
CA GLY A 148 6.74 -8.32 -11.95
C GLY A 148 7.83 -9.05 -11.15
N THR A 149 8.89 -8.37 -10.74
CA THR A 149 9.90 -8.93 -9.83
C THR A 149 9.35 -8.94 -8.41
N VAL A 150 9.83 -9.86 -7.59
CA VAL A 150 9.47 -9.97 -6.18
C VAL A 150 10.69 -9.74 -5.30
N TYR A 151 10.49 -9.14 -4.14
CA TYR A 151 11.51 -9.11 -3.10
C TYR A 151 11.59 -10.46 -2.41
N SER A 152 12.78 -10.90 -2.04
CA SER A 152 12.96 -12.01 -1.10
C SER A 152 12.63 -11.58 0.33
N LEU A 153 12.46 -12.54 1.24
CA LEU A 153 12.24 -12.22 2.66
C LEU A 153 13.43 -11.45 3.24
N GLU A 154 14.66 -11.84 2.90
CA GLU A 154 15.90 -11.15 3.32
C GLU A 154 15.93 -9.70 2.82
N GLU A 155 15.61 -9.45 1.54
CA GLU A 155 15.55 -8.09 0.98
C GLU A 155 14.52 -7.21 1.72
N LEU A 156 13.34 -7.77 2.06
CA LEU A 156 12.31 -7.04 2.80
C LEU A 156 12.71 -6.77 4.25
N GLU A 157 13.37 -7.71 4.90
CA GLU A 157 13.90 -7.53 6.27
C GLU A 157 14.95 -6.42 6.31
N ASP A 158 15.86 -6.40 5.35
CA ASP A 158 16.88 -5.36 5.24
C ASP A 158 16.27 -3.97 4.97
N ILE A 159 15.27 -3.90 4.08
CA ILE A 159 14.54 -2.65 3.78
C ILE A 159 13.79 -2.15 5.01
N SER A 160 13.05 -3.04 5.69
CA SER A 160 12.34 -2.69 6.92
C SER A 160 13.29 -2.18 7.99
N ALA A 161 14.44 -2.84 8.16
CA ALA A 161 15.47 -2.39 9.08
C ALA A 161 16.02 -1.00 8.71
N ALA A 162 16.29 -0.74 7.42
CA ALA A 162 16.75 0.57 6.95
C ALA A 162 15.71 1.68 7.21
N CYS A 163 14.43 1.39 7.05
CA CYS A 163 13.36 2.33 7.37
C CYS A 163 13.29 2.63 8.86
N HIS A 164 13.36 1.60 9.71
CA HIS A 164 13.34 1.76 11.17
C HIS A 164 14.58 2.49 11.69
N GLU A 165 15.77 2.25 11.12
CA GLU A 165 16.99 3.00 11.44
C GLU A 165 16.86 4.49 11.15
N ALA A 166 16.07 4.85 10.13
CA ALA A 166 15.81 6.22 9.71
C ALA A 166 14.57 6.86 10.36
N ASP A 167 13.85 6.12 11.20
CA ASP A 167 12.57 6.52 11.82
C ASP A 167 11.51 6.92 10.78
N ILE A 168 11.47 6.23 9.65
CA ILE A 168 10.45 6.42 8.61
C ILE A 168 9.64 5.13 8.41
N PRO A 169 8.31 5.21 8.22
CA PRO A 169 7.49 4.03 7.99
C PRO A 169 7.71 3.41 6.60
N LEU A 170 7.54 2.09 6.55
CA LEU A 170 7.49 1.31 5.32
C LEU A 170 6.04 1.09 4.89
N PHE A 171 5.70 1.56 3.68
CA PHE A 171 4.42 1.30 3.03
C PHE A 171 4.60 0.36 1.84
N ILE A 172 3.90 -0.80 1.86
CA ILE A 172 3.94 -1.78 0.76
C ILE A 172 2.63 -1.72 -0.04
N ASP A 173 2.76 -1.33 -1.30
CA ASP A 173 1.72 -1.42 -2.32
C ASP A 173 1.53 -2.88 -2.74
N GLY A 174 0.41 -3.45 -2.35
CA GLY A 174 0.04 -4.83 -2.63
C GLY A 174 -0.99 -4.97 -3.75
N ALA A 175 -1.03 -4.09 -4.76
CA ALA A 175 -2.00 -4.15 -5.86
C ALA A 175 -2.08 -5.53 -6.53
N ARG A 176 -0.96 -6.26 -6.50
CA ARG A 176 -0.85 -7.63 -7.04
C ARG A 176 -0.33 -8.63 -6.01
N LEU A 177 -0.52 -8.34 -4.72
CA LEU A 177 0.01 -9.17 -3.63
C LEU A 177 -0.43 -10.63 -3.73
N GLY A 178 -1.68 -10.88 -4.15
CA GLY A 178 -2.21 -12.22 -4.36
C GLY A 178 -1.46 -13.05 -5.42
N PHE A 179 -0.74 -12.41 -6.35
CA PHE A 179 0.14 -13.07 -7.31
C PHE A 179 1.58 -13.15 -6.82
N GLY A 180 2.04 -12.14 -6.07
CA GLY A 180 3.41 -12.06 -5.58
C GLY A 180 3.73 -13.09 -4.52
N LEU A 181 2.84 -13.29 -3.55
CA LEU A 181 3.06 -14.24 -2.45
C LEU A 181 3.33 -15.67 -2.93
N PRO A 182 2.54 -16.28 -3.86
CA PRO A 182 2.83 -17.61 -4.36
C PRO A 182 4.13 -17.71 -5.18
N ALA A 183 4.66 -16.60 -5.67
CA ALA A 183 5.86 -16.53 -6.50
C ALA A 183 7.14 -16.20 -5.70
N SER A 184 7.04 -16.07 -4.39
CA SER A 184 8.14 -15.68 -3.51
C SER A 184 8.23 -16.60 -2.29
N ASP A 185 9.24 -16.41 -1.47
CA ASP A 185 9.43 -17.03 -0.14
C ASP A 185 8.75 -16.23 1.00
N VAL A 186 8.06 -15.14 0.63
CA VAL A 186 7.39 -14.22 1.56
C VAL A 186 5.95 -14.66 1.81
N THR A 187 5.52 -14.61 3.06
CA THR A 187 4.13 -14.85 3.45
C THR A 187 3.41 -13.52 3.78
N LEU A 188 2.07 -13.57 3.81
CA LEU A 188 1.29 -12.41 4.25
C LEU A 188 1.61 -11.98 5.69
N LYS A 189 2.01 -12.93 6.54
CA LYS A 189 2.46 -12.66 7.91
C LYS A 189 3.80 -11.94 7.95
N ASP A 190 4.70 -12.24 7.01
CA ASP A 190 5.96 -11.53 6.89
C ASP A 190 5.74 -10.09 6.44
N ILE A 191 4.89 -9.87 5.43
CA ILE A 191 4.48 -8.51 5.03
C ILE A 191 3.92 -7.75 6.23
N ALA A 192 3.00 -8.34 6.97
CA ALA A 192 2.37 -7.70 8.13
C ALA A 192 3.33 -7.44 9.31
N ARG A 193 4.41 -8.21 9.42
CA ARG A 193 5.47 -8.04 10.42
C ARG A 193 6.45 -6.91 10.06
N LEU A 194 6.71 -6.74 8.76
CA LEU A 194 7.77 -5.88 8.25
C LEU A 194 7.29 -4.49 7.83
N ALA A 195 6.06 -4.40 7.34
CA ALA A 195 5.46 -3.13 6.90
C ALA A 195 4.68 -2.46 8.03
N ASP A 196 4.80 -1.13 8.12
CA ASP A 196 3.97 -0.30 9.02
C ASP A 196 2.56 -0.14 8.48
N VAL A 197 2.43 -0.04 7.15
CA VAL A 197 1.18 -0.05 6.41
C VAL A 197 1.39 -0.84 5.12
N PHE A 198 0.38 -1.60 4.72
CA PHE A 198 0.33 -2.21 3.39
C PHE A 198 -1.11 -2.34 2.94
N TYR A 199 -1.34 -2.65 1.67
CA TYR A 199 -2.66 -3.05 1.26
C TYR A 199 -2.68 -4.37 0.49
N ILE A 200 -3.79 -5.08 0.62
CA ILE A 200 -4.09 -6.30 -0.13
C ILE A 200 -4.98 -5.90 -1.29
N GLY A 201 -4.43 -5.94 -2.50
CA GLY A 201 -5.15 -5.58 -3.71
C GLY A 201 -6.26 -6.58 -4.04
N GLY A 202 -7.45 -6.07 -4.31
CA GLY A 202 -8.58 -6.88 -4.75
C GLY A 202 -8.91 -6.70 -6.23
N THR A 203 -8.75 -5.50 -6.75
CA THR A 203 -9.16 -5.12 -8.11
C THR A 203 -8.54 -6.02 -9.19
N LYS A 204 -7.27 -6.36 -9.10
CA LYS A 204 -6.53 -7.15 -10.10
C LYS A 204 -6.55 -8.66 -9.85
N VAL A 205 -7.08 -9.10 -8.71
CA VAL A 205 -7.06 -10.51 -8.28
C VAL A 205 -8.47 -11.13 -8.17
N GLY A 206 -9.45 -10.53 -8.84
CA GLY A 206 -10.80 -11.10 -9.00
C GLY A 206 -11.78 -10.76 -7.89
N ALA A 207 -11.57 -9.71 -7.10
CA ALA A 207 -12.53 -9.24 -6.12
C ALA A 207 -13.54 -8.21 -6.67
N LEU A 208 -13.55 -7.92 -7.95
CA LEU A 208 -14.30 -6.88 -8.67
C LEU A 208 -13.64 -5.52 -8.56
N PHE A 209 -13.49 -4.98 -7.38
CA PHE A 209 -12.75 -3.75 -7.04
C PHE A 209 -12.40 -3.77 -5.55
N GLY A 210 -11.64 -2.78 -5.13
CA GLY A 210 -11.34 -2.53 -3.73
C GLY A 210 -9.99 -3.05 -3.27
N GLU A 211 -9.49 -2.35 -2.27
CA GLU A 211 -8.19 -2.58 -1.65
C GLU A 211 -8.38 -2.63 -0.13
N ALA A 212 -7.76 -3.60 0.53
CA ALA A 212 -7.79 -3.69 1.99
C ALA A 212 -6.50 -3.11 2.57
N VAL A 213 -6.56 -1.89 3.08
CA VAL A 213 -5.44 -1.24 3.79
C VAL A 213 -5.32 -1.85 5.18
N VAL A 214 -4.15 -2.36 5.49
CA VAL A 214 -3.81 -2.94 6.79
C VAL A 214 -2.75 -2.06 7.45
N ILE A 215 -3.08 -1.49 8.60
CA ILE A 215 -2.21 -0.61 9.38
C ILE A 215 -1.75 -1.41 10.59
N THR A 216 -0.50 -1.83 10.57
CA THR A 216 0.14 -2.65 11.61
C THR A 216 0.76 -1.80 12.71
N ASN A 217 1.30 -0.63 12.34
CA ASN A 217 1.84 0.34 13.29
C ASN A 217 0.69 1.12 13.95
N PRO A 218 0.48 1.00 15.28
CA PRO A 218 -0.64 1.64 15.98
C PRO A 218 -0.52 3.16 16.04
N ASP A 219 0.67 3.71 15.87
CA ASP A 219 0.92 5.15 15.98
C ASP A 219 0.62 5.93 14.71
N LEU A 220 0.59 5.26 13.56
CA LEU A 220 0.25 5.87 12.28
C LEU A 220 -1.26 5.99 12.08
N LEU A 221 -1.69 6.97 11.30
CA LEU A 221 -3.07 7.06 10.78
C LEU A 221 -4.16 6.96 11.86
N LYS A 222 -3.94 7.56 13.04
CA LYS A 222 -4.90 7.52 14.17
C LYS A 222 -6.30 8.07 13.81
N HIS A 223 -6.38 8.99 12.85
CA HIS A 223 -7.60 9.62 12.35
C HIS A 223 -7.82 9.31 10.86
N PHE A 224 -7.64 8.06 10.44
CA PHE A 224 -7.67 7.70 9.03
C PHE A 224 -9.06 7.84 8.37
N THR A 225 -10.14 7.51 9.08
CA THR A 225 -11.50 7.59 8.53
C THR A 225 -11.87 8.98 7.96
N PRO A 226 -11.57 10.13 8.60
CA PRO A 226 -11.76 11.44 8.01
C PRO A 226 -11.02 11.63 6.69
N LEU A 227 -9.78 11.16 6.58
CA LEU A 227 -8.98 11.22 5.35
C LEU A 227 -9.58 10.33 4.25
N VAL A 228 -9.97 9.10 4.58
CA VAL A 228 -10.69 8.21 3.66
C VAL A 228 -11.95 8.91 3.12
N LYS A 229 -12.66 9.65 3.96
CA LYS A 229 -13.84 10.42 3.55
C LYS A 229 -13.48 11.59 2.62
N GLN A 230 -12.43 12.35 2.95
CA GLN A 230 -11.96 13.49 2.15
C GLN A 230 -11.49 13.06 0.76
N HIS A 231 -10.79 11.93 0.67
CA HIS A 231 -10.34 11.34 -0.60
C HIS A 231 -11.45 10.61 -1.38
N GLY A 232 -12.70 10.65 -0.88
CA GLY A 232 -13.84 10.00 -1.57
C GLY A 232 -13.81 8.47 -1.56
N ALA A 233 -13.03 7.87 -0.66
CA ALA A 233 -12.84 6.43 -0.56
C ALA A 233 -13.82 5.73 0.39
N LEU A 234 -14.58 6.49 1.18
CA LEU A 234 -15.53 5.94 2.16
C LEU A 234 -16.90 5.75 1.50
N LEU A 235 -17.20 4.51 1.15
CA LEU A 235 -18.47 4.12 0.55
C LEU A 235 -19.62 4.17 1.58
N ALA A 236 -20.78 4.62 1.08
CA ALA A 236 -22.03 4.62 1.86
C ALA A 236 -22.69 3.25 1.86
#